data_d9a2f59e52a49d18309127135a81b4fe
#
_entry.id   d9a2f59e52a49d18309127135a81b4fe
#
_cell.length_a   1.000
_cell.length_b   1.000
_cell.length_c   1.000
_cell.angle_alpha   90.00
_cell.angle_beta   90.00
_cell.angle_gamma   90.00
#
_symmetry.space_group_name_H-M   'P 1'
#
loop_
_entity.id
_entity.type
_entity.pdbx_description
1 polymer ?
#
loop_
_entity_poly.entity_id
_entity_poly.type
_entity_poly.pdbx_seq_one_letter_code
_entity_poly.pdbx_strand_id
1 'polypeptide(L)'
;DLHSFPTRRSSDLTSDITGSSPPWGIITGIRPVKLAGELIRKLGSETQARAELLDCCMVNEEKADLAIDIYRYQQRISGKPPEKSAGIYIGIPFCPTRCLYCSFVSNQKGKEEIDKYLRALYKEIDYVSRGMKEQELYAETIYIGGGTPTILDNEQLETFLLRLDRKSVV
;
A
#
# COMPACT_ATOMS: atom_id res chain seq x y z
N ASP A 1 6.60 -15.18 -6.90
CA ASP A 1 6.30 -15.68 -8.26
C ASP A 1 6.43 -14.55 -9.26
N LEU A 2 7.59 -14.45 -9.90
CA LEU A 2 7.90 -13.48 -10.97
C LEU A 2 7.17 -13.78 -12.29
N HIS A 3 6.33 -14.82 -12.31
CA HIS A 3 5.65 -15.29 -13.52
C HIS A 3 4.35 -14.58 -13.90
N SER A 4 3.90 -13.60 -13.11
CA SER A 4 2.66 -12.82 -13.39
C SER A 4 2.90 -11.47 -14.08
N PHE A 5 4.12 -11.19 -14.54
CA PHE A 5 4.42 -9.94 -15.22
C PHE A 5 3.89 -9.92 -16.65
N PRO A 6 3.47 -8.75 -17.18
CA PRO A 6 3.24 -8.56 -18.60
C PRO A 6 4.49 -9.07 -19.35
N THR A 7 4.29 -9.98 -20.27
CA THR A 7 5.39 -10.60 -20.98
C THR A 7 6.16 -9.56 -21.80
N ARG A 8 7.46 -9.76 -22.04
CA ARG A 8 8.29 -8.96 -22.97
C ARG A 8 7.54 -8.56 -24.24
N ARG A 9 6.70 -9.44 -24.78
CA ARG A 9 5.87 -9.18 -25.96
C ARG A 9 4.98 -7.93 -25.89
N SER A 10 4.40 -7.60 -24.76
CA SER A 10 3.54 -6.38 -24.64
C SER A 10 4.37 -5.09 -24.58
N SER A 11 5.56 -5.14 -23.99
CA SER A 11 6.50 -4.02 -23.99
C SER A 11 7.10 -3.80 -25.38
N ASP A 12 7.47 -4.88 -26.07
CA ASP A 12 8.01 -4.83 -27.43
C ASP A 12 6.99 -4.27 -28.41
N LEU A 13 5.73 -4.75 -28.36
CA LEU A 13 4.63 -4.23 -29.16
C LEU A 13 4.35 -2.74 -28.91
N THR A 14 4.43 -2.29 -27.67
CA THR A 14 4.25 -0.88 -27.34
C THR A 14 5.39 -0.03 -27.92
N SER A 15 6.62 -0.51 -27.80
CA SER A 15 7.81 0.14 -28.37
C SER A 15 7.74 0.20 -29.90
N ASP A 16 7.30 -0.86 -30.54
CA ASP A 16 7.15 -0.94 -32.00
C ASP A 16 6.05 0.03 -32.52
N ILE A 17 4.95 0.17 -31.78
CA ILE A 17 3.85 1.04 -32.17
C ILE A 17 4.14 2.53 -31.87
N THR A 18 4.75 2.82 -30.74
CA THR A 18 4.96 4.20 -30.26
C THR A 18 6.33 4.76 -30.58
N GLY A 19 7.28 3.93 -30.99
CA GLY A 19 8.67 4.30 -31.20
C GLY A 19 9.42 4.65 -29.90
N SER A 20 8.83 4.35 -28.74
CA SER A 20 9.45 4.63 -27.44
C SER A 20 9.20 3.51 -26.43
N SER A 21 10.23 3.14 -25.67
CA SER A 21 10.09 2.16 -24.59
C SER A 21 9.48 2.83 -23.35
N PRO A 22 8.50 2.18 -22.66
CA PRO A 22 7.95 2.69 -21.41
C PRO A 22 9.07 2.88 -20.37
N PRO A 23 9.15 4.01 -19.67
CA PRO A 23 10.23 4.26 -18.69
C PRO A 23 10.32 3.22 -17.57
N TRP A 24 9.21 2.62 -17.19
CA TRP A 24 9.12 1.56 -16.20
C TRP A 24 9.15 0.13 -16.79
N GLY A 25 9.46 0.00 -18.08
CA GLY A 25 9.52 -1.29 -18.73
C GLY A 25 8.25 -2.12 -18.59
N ILE A 26 8.41 -3.37 -18.16
CA ILE A 26 7.30 -4.32 -17.99
C ILE A 26 6.68 -4.30 -16.57
N ILE A 27 7.18 -3.47 -15.67
CA ILE A 27 6.71 -3.45 -14.25
C ILE A 27 5.49 -2.53 -14.02
N THR A 28 4.70 -2.27 -15.05
CA THR A 28 3.47 -1.48 -14.93
C THR A 28 2.50 -2.09 -13.90
N GLY A 29 1.96 -1.28 -13.01
CA GLY A 29 1.05 -1.73 -11.95
C GLY A 29 1.72 -2.32 -10.71
N ILE A 30 3.04 -2.44 -10.68
CA ILE A 30 3.83 -2.92 -9.54
C ILE A 30 4.42 -1.73 -8.80
N ARG A 31 4.71 -1.91 -7.52
CA ARG A 31 5.44 -0.92 -6.72
C ARG A 31 6.94 -1.03 -7.03
N PRO A 32 7.53 -0.16 -7.87
CA PRO A 32 8.92 -0.31 -8.32
C PRO A 32 9.92 -0.33 -7.17
N VAL A 33 9.71 0.53 -6.17
CA VAL A 33 10.57 0.63 -4.99
C VAL A 33 10.54 -0.66 -4.15
N LYS A 34 9.37 -1.30 -4.03
CA LYS A 34 9.25 -2.58 -3.34
C LYS A 34 10.02 -3.68 -4.09
N LEU A 35 9.87 -3.72 -5.41
CA LEU A 35 10.61 -4.67 -6.25
C LEU A 35 12.13 -4.44 -6.13
N ALA A 36 12.60 -3.20 -6.22
CA ALA A 36 14.02 -2.88 -6.01
C ALA A 36 14.53 -3.39 -4.66
N GLY A 37 13.77 -3.15 -3.58
CA GLY A 37 14.10 -3.65 -2.25
C GLY A 37 14.11 -5.18 -2.15
N GLU A 38 13.21 -5.87 -2.81
CA GLU A 38 13.19 -7.34 -2.87
C GLU A 38 14.41 -7.89 -3.61
N LEU A 39 14.76 -7.27 -4.75
CA LEU A 39 15.96 -7.64 -5.52
C LEU A 39 17.25 -7.40 -4.72
N ILE A 40 17.38 -6.25 -4.06
CA ILE A 40 18.54 -5.95 -3.21
C ILE A 40 18.68 -6.99 -2.09
N ARG A 41 17.60 -7.35 -1.41
CA ARG A 41 17.63 -8.39 -0.36
C ARG A 41 17.99 -9.77 -0.90
N LYS A 42 17.45 -10.13 -2.08
CA LYS A 42 17.67 -11.43 -2.72
C LYS A 42 19.11 -11.59 -3.25
N LEU A 43 19.63 -10.54 -3.89
CA LEU A 43 20.92 -10.56 -4.56
C LEU A 43 22.08 -10.08 -3.66
N GLY A 44 21.76 -9.41 -2.55
CA GLY A 44 22.75 -8.86 -1.62
C GLY A 44 23.51 -7.64 -2.15
N SER A 45 23.10 -7.07 -3.32
CA SER A 45 23.83 -6.00 -4.00
C SER A 45 22.87 -5.06 -4.74
N GLU A 46 23.03 -3.76 -4.53
CA GLU A 46 22.30 -2.72 -5.28
C GLU A 46 22.68 -2.72 -6.77
N THR A 47 23.96 -2.96 -7.07
CA THR A 47 24.45 -3.03 -8.46
C THR A 47 23.80 -4.19 -9.22
N GLN A 48 23.69 -5.36 -8.59
CA GLN A 48 23.03 -6.51 -9.19
C GLN A 48 21.52 -6.29 -9.32
N ALA A 49 20.89 -5.68 -8.33
CA ALA A 49 19.48 -5.32 -8.40
C ALA A 49 19.20 -4.31 -9.53
N ARG A 50 20.09 -3.33 -9.72
CA ARG A 50 20.01 -2.39 -10.84
C ARG A 50 20.10 -3.11 -12.20
N ALA A 51 21.07 -3.98 -12.35
CA ALA A 51 21.22 -4.78 -13.58
C ALA A 51 19.94 -5.60 -13.87
N GLU A 52 19.37 -6.24 -12.86
CA GLU A 52 18.13 -7.00 -13.00
C GLU A 52 16.93 -6.13 -13.40
N LEU A 53 16.82 -4.91 -12.86
CA LEU A 53 15.78 -3.95 -13.26
C LEU A 53 15.93 -3.52 -14.72
N LEU A 54 17.16 -3.31 -15.20
CA LEU A 54 17.44 -2.94 -16.59
C LEU A 54 17.19 -4.11 -17.55
N ASP A 55 17.81 -5.27 -17.27
CA ASP A 55 17.87 -6.38 -18.21
C ASP A 55 16.61 -7.24 -18.23
N CYS A 56 16.08 -7.57 -17.06
CA CYS A 56 14.92 -8.45 -16.94
C CYS A 56 13.59 -7.68 -16.91
N CYS A 57 13.56 -6.51 -16.28
CA CYS A 57 12.35 -5.71 -16.18
C CYS A 57 12.24 -4.61 -17.24
N MET A 58 13.29 -4.40 -18.05
CA MET A 58 13.34 -3.37 -19.11
C MET A 58 13.08 -1.94 -18.60
N VAL A 59 13.36 -1.68 -17.33
CA VAL A 59 13.26 -0.35 -16.73
C VAL A 59 14.40 0.52 -17.27
N ASN A 60 14.14 1.79 -17.59
CA ASN A 60 15.23 2.67 -18.00
C ASN A 60 16.15 3.02 -16.83
N GLU A 61 17.35 3.50 -17.12
CA GLU A 61 18.39 3.79 -16.12
C GLU A 61 17.90 4.78 -15.06
N GLU A 62 17.30 5.90 -15.49
CA GLU A 62 16.78 6.95 -14.59
C GLU A 62 15.77 6.40 -13.57
N LYS A 63 14.87 5.53 -14.01
CA LYS A 63 13.83 4.95 -13.15
C LYS A 63 14.36 3.83 -12.27
N ALA A 64 15.34 3.07 -12.74
CA ALA A 64 16.03 2.06 -11.93
C ALA A 64 16.79 2.74 -10.77
N ASP A 65 17.55 3.78 -11.08
CA ASP A 65 18.29 4.57 -10.08
C ASP A 65 17.32 5.24 -9.08
N LEU A 66 16.25 5.86 -9.58
CA LEU A 66 15.21 6.46 -8.72
C LEU A 66 14.59 5.44 -7.76
N ALA A 67 14.26 4.24 -8.23
CA ALA A 67 13.65 3.20 -7.38
C ALA A 67 14.60 2.75 -6.27
N ILE A 68 15.89 2.58 -6.58
CA ILE A 68 16.92 2.21 -5.60
C ILE A 68 17.17 3.35 -4.60
N ASP A 69 17.26 4.59 -5.06
CA ASP A 69 17.48 5.74 -4.21
C ASP A 69 16.31 5.97 -3.23
N ILE A 70 15.07 5.84 -3.70
CA ILE A 70 13.89 5.91 -2.83
C ILE A 70 13.91 4.77 -1.81
N TYR A 71 14.24 3.54 -2.23
CA TYR A 71 14.36 2.42 -1.31
C TYR A 71 15.41 2.68 -0.22
N ARG A 72 16.59 3.15 -0.60
CA ARG A 72 17.68 3.51 0.33
C ARG A 72 17.24 4.60 1.31
N TYR A 73 16.55 5.63 0.81
CA TYR A 73 16.02 6.71 1.62
C TYR A 73 14.98 6.21 2.63
N GLN A 74 14.05 5.36 2.19
CA GLN A 74 13.06 4.73 3.07
C GLN A 74 13.72 3.90 4.16
N GLN A 75 14.74 3.07 3.82
CA GLN A 75 15.47 2.28 4.81
C GLN A 75 16.18 3.14 5.87
N ARG A 76 16.64 4.34 5.46
CA ARG A 76 17.29 5.27 6.38
C ARG A 76 16.33 5.92 7.35
N ILE A 77 15.10 6.23 6.91
CA ILE A 77 14.08 6.88 7.75
C ILE A 77 13.34 5.86 8.61
N SER A 78 12.83 4.79 7.99
CA SER A 78 11.94 3.84 8.67
C SER A 78 12.70 2.74 9.41
N GLY A 79 13.98 2.53 9.06
CA GLY A 79 14.75 1.41 9.60
C GLY A 79 14.19 0.05 9.19
N LYS A 80 14.57 -0.99 9.92
CA LYS A 80 13.88 -2.29 9.84
C LYS A 80 12.66 -2.21 10.75
N PRO A 81 11.47 -2.62 10.26
CA PRO A 81 10.33 -2.74 11.15
C PRO A 81 10.72 -3.66 12.33
N PRO A 82 10.36 -3.29 13.54
CA PRO A 82 10.62 -4.14 14.70
C PRO A 82 9.97 -5.52 14.52
N GLU A 83 10.61 -6.54 15.04
CA GLU A 83 9.99 -7.86 15.16
C GLU A 83 8.70 -7.71 15.98
N LYS A 84 7.64 -8.42 15.61
CA LYS A 84 6.33 -8.36 16.28
C LYS A 84 5.59 -7.02 16.12
N SER A 85 5.88 -6.23 15.09
CA SER A 85 5.08 -5.07 14.73
C SER A 85 4.20 -5.32 13.51
N ALA A 86 3.07 -4.62 13.43
CA ALA A 86 2.16 -4.65 12.30
C ALA A 86 1.65 -3.25 11.95
N GLY A 87 1.53 -2.97 10.65
CA GLY A 87 0.77 -1.83 10.18
C GLY A 87 -0.71 -2.19 10.05
N ILE A 88 -1.59 -1.35 10.55
CA ILE A 88 -3.05 -1.54 10.45
C ILE A 88 -3.61 -0.57 9.41
N TYR A 89 -4.38 -1.10 8.46
CA TYR A 89 -5.16 -0.30 7.52
C TYR A 89 -6.63 -0.41 7.85
N ILE A 90 -7.32 0.73 8.03
CA ILE A 90 -8.75 0.79 8.29
C ILE A 90 -9.41 1.52 7.12
N GLY A 91 -10.33 0.84 6.43
CA GLY A 91 -11.06 1.40 5.31
C GLY A 91 -12.40 2.01 5.73
N ILE A 92 -12.68 3.26 5.35
CA ILE A 92 -14.01 3.87 5.45
C ILE A 92 -14.56 3.99 4.02
N PRO A 93 -15.44 3.08 3.56
CA PRO A 93 -15.81 2.96 2.16
C PRO A 93 -16.91 3.93 1.73
N PHE A 94 -17.05 5.06 2.41
CA PHE A 94 -18.08 6.05 2.15
C PHE A 94 -17.49 7.36 1.63
N CYS A 95 -18.23 7.99 0.70
CA CYS A 95 -17.90 9.31 0.17
C CYS A 95 -19.16 10.19 0.14
N PRO A 96 -19.05 11.50 0.40
CA PRO A 96 -20.17 12.41 0.24
C PRO A 96 -20.59 12.55 -1.23
N THR A 97 -19.62 12.48 -2.14
CA THR A 97 -19.82 12.55 -3.60
C THR A 97 -18.89 11.55 -4.28
N ARG A 98 -19.22 11.18 -5.53
CA ARG A 98 -18.33 10.35 -6.34
C ARG A 98 -17.51 11.20 -7.29
N CYS A 99 -16.19 11.17 -7.16
CA CYS A 99 -15.29 11.82 -8.11
C CYS A 99 -15.32 11.11 -9.46
N LEU A 100 -15.35 11.88 -10.56
CA LEU A 100 -15.44 11.34 -11.92
C LEU A 100 -14.30 10.39 -12.29
N TYR A 101 -13.12 10.59 -11.72
CA TYR A 101 -11.90 9.81 -11.98
C TYR A 101 -11.68 8.67 -10.98
N CYS A 102 -12.55 8.51 -9.97
CA CYS A 102 -12.30 7.56 -8.90
C CYS A 102 -12.66 6.13 -9.33
N SER A 103 -11.66 5.25 -9.30
CA SER A 103 -11.81 3.81 -9.55
C SER A 103 -12.07 2.99 -8.29
N PHE A 104 -11.97 3.60 -7.11
CA PHE A 104 -12.24 2.91 -5.85
C PHE A 104 -13.72 2.65 -5.64
N VAL A 105 -14.01 1.56 -4.94
CA VAL A 105 -15.37 1.27 -4.47
C VAL A 105 -15.72 2.28 -3.38
N SER A 106 -16.56 3.25 -3.73
CA SER A 106 -17.07 4.25 -2.80
C SER A 106 -18.59 4.22 -2.82
N ASN A 107 -19.17 4.23 -1.62
CA ASN A 107 -20.61 4.22 -1.44
C ASN A 107 -21.09 5.58 -0.94
N GLN A 108 -22.10 6.14 -1.60
CA GLN A 108 -22.84 7.29 -1.08
C GLN A 108 -23.98 6.73 -0.22
N LYS A 109 -23.85 6.82 1.09
CA LYS A 109 -24.85 6.30 2.04
C LYS A 109 -25.17 7.33 3.12
N GLY A 110 -26.39 7.22 3.64
CA GLY A 110 -26.85 8.07 4.74
C GLY A 110 -26.27 7.62 6.08
N LYS A 111 -26.52 8.45 7.10
CA LYS A 111 -26.00 8.25 8.47
C LYS A 111 -26.30 6.86 9.03
N GLU A 112 -27.50 6.34 8.82
CA GLU A 112 -27.92 5.03 9.33
C GLU A 112 -27.02 3.87 8.84
N GLU A 113 -26.66 3.88 7.56
CA GLU A 113 -25.78 2.86 6.97
C GLU A 113 -24.33 3.03 7.47
N ILE A 114 -23.87 4.26 7.66
CA ILE A 114 -22.57 4.55 8.26
C ILE A 114 -22.51 4.03 9.70
N ASP A 115 -23.53 4.30 10.51
CA ASP A 115 -23.62 3.79 11.89
C ASP A 115 -23.64 2.25 11.95
N LYS A 116 -24.34 1.61 11.02
CA LYS A 116 -24.37 0.15 10.91
C LYS A 116 -22.98 -0.41 10.56
N TYR A 117 -22.30 0.24 9.64
CA TYR A 117 -20.93 -0.10 9.29
C TYR A 117 -19.97 0.08 10.49
N LEU A 118 -20.03 1.22 11.19
CA LEU A 118 -19.18 1.47 12.35
C LEU A 118 -19.38 0.44 13.45
N ARG A 119 -20.62 0.00 13.69
CA ARG A 119 -20.89 -1.08 14.66
C ARG A 119 -20.23 -2.40 14.27
N ALA A 120 -20.16 -2.72 12.97
CA ALA A 120 -19.44 -3.89 12.48
C ALA A 120 -17.93 -3.72 12.59
N LEU A 121 -17.41 -2.56 12.17
CA LEU A 121 -16.00 -2.20 12.26
C LEU A 121 -15.48 -2.28 13.70
N TYR A 122 -16.25 -1.83 14.67
CA TYR A 122 -15.87 -1.91 16.10
C TYR A 122 -15.70 -3.35 16.58
N LYS A 123 -16.53 -4.28 16.10
CA LYS A 123 -16.36 -5.72 16.41
C LYS A 123 -15.08 -6.28 15.78
N GLU A 124 -14.78 -5.85 14.57
CA GLU A 124 -13.57 -6.25 13.86
C GLU A 124 -12.30 -5.71 14.57
N ILE A 125 -12.31 -4.44 14.98
CA ILE A 125 -11.23 -3.84 15.77
C ILE A 125 -11.01 -4.64 17.08
N ASP A 126 -12.08 -5.01 17.78
CA ASP A 126 -11.98 -5.80 19.01
C ASP A 126 -11.42 -7.21 18.74
N TYR A 127 -11.79 -7.82 17.61
CA TYR A 127 -11.29 -9.13 17.21
C TYR A 127 -9.79 -9.07 16.87
N VAL A 128 -9.40 -8.11 16.02
CA VAL A 128 -8.00 -7.90 15.60
C VAL A 128 -7.11 -7.59 16.82
N SER A 129 -7.58 -6.71 17.72
CA SER A 129 -6.84 -6.37 18.94
C SER A 129 -6.56 -7.58 19.82
N ARG A 130 -7.54 -8.51 19.97
CA ARG A 130 -7.31 -9.76 20.71
C ARG A 130 -6.28 -10.65 20.02
N GLY A 131 -6.41 -10.83 18.70
CA GLY A 131 -5.46 -11.66 17.94
C GLY A 131 -4.04 -11.10 17.97
N MET A 132 -3.88 -9.78 17.92
CA MET A 132 -2.58 -9.13 18.08
C MET A 132 -1.98 -9.40 19.47
N LYS A 133 -2.79 -9.28 20.52
CA LYS A 133 -2.38 -9.59 21.89
C LYS A 133 -1.92 -11.05 22.05
N GLU A 134 -2.67 -12.00 21.53
CA GLU A 134 -2.35 -13.43 21.59
C GLU A 134 -1.03 -13.76 20.88
N GLN A 135 -0.69 -13.00 19.83
CA GLN A 135 0.56 -13.15 19.08
C GLN A 135 1.68 -12.21 19.55
N GLU A 136 1.44 -11.43 20.60
CA GLU A 136 2.37 -10.42 21.11
C GLU A 136 2.79 -9.39 20.04
N LEU A 137 1.85 -9.06 19.11
CA LEU A 137 2.05 -8.04 18.10
C LEU A 137 1.59 -6.68 18.61
N TYR A 138 2.30 -5.61 18.22
CA TYR A 138 1.85 -4.24 18.46
C TYR A 138 1.61 -3.47 17.15
N ALA A 139 0.75 -2.49 17.20
CA ALA A 139 0.49 -1.61 16.06
C ALA A 139 1.57 -0.53 15.97
N GLU A 140 2.44 -0.63 14.97
CA GLU A 140 3.45 0.39 14.68
C GLU A 140 2.84 1.60 13.99
N THR A 141 1.92 1.36 13.08
CA THR A 141 1.22 2.40 12.33
C THR A 141 -0.25 2.05 12.15
N ILE A 142 -1.11 3.07 12.19
CA ILE A 142 -2.52 2.95 11.82
C ILE A 142 -2.79 3.93 10.68
N TYR A 143 -3.24 3.42 9.54
CA TYR A 143 -3.63 4.22 8.39
C TYR A 143 -5.13 4.11 8.16
N ILE A 144 -5.83 5.25 8.21
CA ILE A 144 -7.27 5.34 7.96
C ILE A 144 -7.47 5.88 6.55
N GLY A 145 -8.11 5.09 5.69
CA GLY A 145 -8.27 5.42 4.28
C GLY A 145 -9.58 4.89 3.70
N GLY A 146 -9.59 4.61 2.40
CA GLY A 146 -10.76 4.13 1.66
C GLY A 146 -11.40 5.22 0.82
N GLY A 147 -12.67 5.54 1.05
CA GLY A 147 -13.37 6.62 0.38
C GLY A 147 -12.97 7.99 0.94
N THR A 148 -13.75 8.51 1.86
CA THR A 148 -13.49 9.79 2.54
C THR A 148 -13.70 9.60 4.04
N PRO A 149 -12.68 9.27 4.83
CA PRO A 149 -12.83 9.01 6.27
C PRO A 149 -13.47 10.16 7.03
N THR A 150 -13.28 11.40 6.59
CA THR A 150 -13.88 12.60 7.19
C THR A 150 -15.37 12.80 6.85
N ILE A 151 -16.02 11.82 6.22
CA ILE A 151 -17.49 11.78 6.10
C ILE A 151 -18.17 11.48 7.45
N LEU A 152 -17.42 10.89 8.37
CA LEU A 152 -17.90 10.67 9.75
C LEU A 152 -18.16 12.01 10.41
N ASP A 153 -19.30 12.13 11.08
CA ASP A 153 -19.56 13.31 11.89
C ASP A 153 -18.63 13.35 13.13
N ASN A 154 -18.63 14.47 13.85
CA ASN A 154 -17.70 14.69 14.96
C ASN A 154 -17.84 13.61 16.05
N GLU A 155 -19.08 13.21 16.39
CA GLU A 155 -19.35 12.20 17.41
C GLU A 155 -18.89 10.80 16.97
N GLN A 156 -19.16 10.46 15.71
CA GLN A 156 -18.70 9.20 15.10
C GLN A 156 -17.18 9.13 15.04
N LEU A 157 -16.53 10.23 14.61
CA LEU A 157 -15.07 10.29 14.48
C LEU A 157 -14.39 10.23 15.86
N GLU A 158 -14.87 10.97 16.83
CA GLU A 158 -14.36 10.95 18.21
C GLU A 158 -14.48 9.54 18.82
N THR A 159 -15.67 8.93 18.74
CA THR A 159 -15.91 7.57 19.23
C THR A 159 -14.97 6.56 18.56
N PHE A 160 -14.81 6.67 17.25
CA PHE A 160 -13.92 5.80 16.47
C PHE A 160 -12.45 5.94 16.89
N LEU A 161 -11.95 7.17 17.01
CA LEU A 161 -10.57 7.43 17.40
C LEU A 161 -10.28 6.99 18.85
N LEU A 162 -11.17 7.29 19.78
CA LEU A 162 -11.05 6.84 21.17
C LEU A 162 -11.04 5.31 21.29
N ARG A 163 -11.80 4.62 20.42
CA ARG A 163 -11.80 3.15 20.41
C ARG A 163 -10.49 2.58 19.86
N LEU A 164 -9.93 3.20 18.85
CA LEU A 164 -8.62 2.83 18.32
C LEU A 164 -7.51 3.05 19.36
N ASP A 165 -7.48 4.20 19.98
CA ASP A 165 -6.49 4.54 21.00
C ASP A 165 -6.48 3.52 22.14
N ARG A 166 -7.65 3.19 22.69
CA ARG A 166 -7.77 2.19 23.78
C ARG A 166 -7.35 0.78 23.38
N LYS A 167 -7.34 0.44 22.08
CA LYS A 167 -7.03 -0.89 21.56
C LYS A 167 -5.64 -1.01 20.97
N SER A 168 -5.03 0.10 20.59
CA SER A 168 -3.67 0.16 20.07
C SER A 168 -2.60 0.26 21.15
N VAL A 169 -2.97 0.63 22.37
CA VAL A 169 -2.07 0.64 23.52
C VAL A 169 -2.04 -0.78 24.11
N VAL A 170 -1.05 -1.53 23.73
CA VAL A 170 -0.64 -2.77 24.41
C VAL A 170 0.80 -2.61 24.81
#